data_19bed4062c6cd39d9fc082beef35c935
#
_entry.id   19bed4062c6cd39d9fc082beef35c935
#
_cell.length_a   1.000
_cell.length_b   1.000
_cell.length_c   1.000
_cell.angle_alpha   90.00
_cell.angle_beta   90.00
_cell.angle_gamma   90.00
#
_symmetry.space_group_name_H-M   'P 1'
#
loop_
_entity.id
_entity.type
_entity.pdbx_description
1 polymer ?
#
loop_
_entity_poly.entity_id
_entity_poly.type
_entity_poly.pdbx_seq_one_letter_code
_entity_poly.pdbx_strand_id
1 'polypeptide(L)'
;MVVLEDDAMPVPWFAELVVDWLTRFPDDMLSLYLGTGRPPQYQMQIAERLIIADKTQADYITLPRLIHGVCYSVPPQHIERVLSRWDSSKPADYAVGDAYGGAVVYPCYSLVDHADFESVECHPDSAPRTERRRAWRLA
;
A
#
# COMPACT_ATOMS: atom_id res chain seq x y z
N MET A 1 10.98 8.09 -4.51
CA MET A 1 11.36 7.58 -3.17
C MET A 1 10.52 6.34 -2.89
N VAL A 2 11.14 5.25 -2.46
CA VAL A 2 10.42 4.05 -2.00
C VAL A 2 10.57 3.96 -0.48
N VAL A 3 9.47 3.69 0.21
CA VAL A 3 9.42 3.47 1.66
C VAL A 3 9.09 2.00 1.88
N LEU A 4 9.80 1.36 2.79
CA LEU A 4 9.63 -0.02 3.19
C LEU A 4 9.62 -0.06 4.72
N GLU A 5 8.56 -0.57 5.33
CA GLU A 5 8.50 -0.77 6.78
C GLU A 5 9.37 -1.94 7.21
N ASP A 6 9.76 -1.95 8.48
CA ASP A 6 10.69 -2.93 9.06
C ASP A 6 10.09 -4.34 9.17
N ASP A 7 8.78 -4.47 9.12
CA ASP A 7 8.05 -5.74 9.10
C ASP A 7 7.57 -6.17 7.70
N ALA A 8 7.98 -5.47 6.65
CA ALA A 8 7.74 -5.88 5.29
C ALA A 8 8.62 -7.07 4.90
N MET A 9 8.02 -8.06 4.25
CA MET A 9 8.71 -9.25 3.73
C MET A 9 8.72 -9.22 2.19
N PRO A 10 9.80 -8.77 1.55
CA PRO A 10 9.90 -8.70 0.10
C PRO A 10 9.81 -10.09 -0.56
N VAL A 11 9.15 -10.13 -1.72
CA VAL A 11 9.16 -11.32 -2.59
C VAL A 11 10.54 -11.49 -3.28
N PRO A 12 10.87 -12.68 -3.83
CA PRO A 12 12.02 -12.83 -4.71
C PRO A 12 11.98 -11.81 -5.85
N TRP A 13 13.15 -11.31 -6.26
CA TRP A 13 13.29 -10.31 -7.34
C TRP A 13 12.61 -8.95 -7.06
N PHE A 14 12.40 -8.64 -5.80
CA PHE A 14 11.73 -7.40 -5.36
C PHE A 14 12.32 -6.15 -6.01
N ALA A 15 13.65 -6.03 -6.04
CA ALA A 15 14.30 -4.83 -6.57
C ALA A 15 13.99 -4.61 -8.06
N GLU A 16 14.06 -5.67 -8.85
CA GLU A 16 13.76 -5.66 -10.29
C GLU A 16 12.28 -5.33 -10.53
N LEU A 17 11.38 -5.95 -9.79
CA LEU A 17 9.94 -5.70 -9.87
C LEU A 17 9.60 -4.25 -9.50
N VAL A 18 10.20 -3.70 -8.45
CA VAL A 18 10.01 -2.30 -8.05
C VAL A 18 10.43 -1.36 -9.18
N VAL A 19 11.61 -1.59 -9.79
CA VAL A 19 12.09 -0.76 -10.90
C VAL A 19 11.12 -0.80 -12.08
N ASP A 20 10.59 -1.97 -12.42
CA ASP A 20 9.58 -2.11 -13.49
C ASP A 20 8.33 -1.27 -13.19
N TRP A 21 7.76 -1.41 -11.98
CA TRP A 21 6.57 -0.66 -11.58
C TRP A 21 6.81 0.86 -11.56
N LEU A 22 7.95 1.33 -11.03
CA LEU A 22 8.31 2.75 -11.03
C LEU A 22 8.52 3.31 -12.45
N THR A 23 9.00 2.49 -13.37
CA THR A 23 9.19 2.88 -14.77
C THR A 23 7.85 3.01 -15.50
N ARG A 24 6.91 2.14 -15.21
CA ARG A 24 5.56 2.14 -15.80
C ARG A 24 4.68 3.29 -15.27
N PHE A 25 4.88 3.70 -14.02
CA PHE A 25 4.09 4.71 -13.33
C PHE A 25 4.99 5.78 -12.68
N PRO A 26 5.75 6.55 -13.49
CA PRO A 26 6.74 7.48 -12.95
C PRO A 26 6.15 8.66 -12.19
N ASP A 27 4.89 9.01 -12.46
CA ASP A 27 4.20 10.17 -11.92
C ASP A 27 3.15 9.82 -10.86
N ASP A 28 2.92 8.52 -10.62
CA ASP A 28 1.88 8.04 -9.72
C ASP A 28 2.47 7.52 -8.40
N MET A 29 1.74 7.74 -7.32
CA MET A 29 2.01 7.02 -6.08
C MET A 29 1.65 5.54 -6.26
N LEU A 30 2.58 4.66 -5.90
CA LEU A 30 2.36 3.22 -5.87
C LEU A 30 2.26 2.74 -4.43
N SER A 31 1.33 1.82 -4.16
CA SER A 31 1.39 0.96 -2.98
C SER A 31 1.71 -0.46 -3.44
N LEU A 32 2.84 -0.98 -3.02
CA LEU A 32 3.36 -2.29 -3.43
C LEU A 32 2.87 -3.40 -2.50
N TYR A 33 1.93 -3.08 -1.63
CA TYR A 33 1.25 -3.99 -0.72
C TYR A 33 -0.26 -3.76 -0.73
N LEU A 34 -1.02 -4.82 -0.87
CA LEU A 34 -2.48 -4.82 -0.79
C LEU A 34 -2.91 -5.88 0.24
N GLY A 35 -3.20 -5.44 1.45
CA GLY A 35 -3.46 -6.31 2.60
C GLY A 35 -4.89 -6.80 2.72
N THR A 36 -5.06 -7.99 3.29
CA THR A 36 -6.38 -8.58 3.64
C THR A 36 -6.84 -8.08 5.02
N GLY A 37 -8.16 -8.09 5.22
CA GLY A 37 -8.81 -7.92 6.53
C GLY A 37 -8.89 -6.49 7.03
N ARG A 38 -7.85 -5.69 6.86
CA ARG A 38 -7.81 -4.30 7.35
C ARG A 38 -7.30 -3.34 6.27
N PRO A 39 -7.75 -2.07 6.28
CA PRO A 39 -8.90 -1.58 7.01
C PRO A 39 -10.21 -2.18 6.45
N PRO A 40 -11.17 -2.61 7.29
CA PRO A 40 -12.33 -3.40 6.86
C PRO A 40 -13.23 -2.66 5.86
N GLN A 41 -13.32 -1.35 5.96
CA GLN A 41 -14.15 -0.51 5.07
C GLN A 41 -13.69 -0.54 3.60
N TYR A 42 -12.45 -0.93 3.30
CA TYR A 42 -11.92 -1.02 1.94
C TYR A 42 -11.94 -2.42 1.35
N GLN A 43 -12.15 -3.47 2.17
CA GLN A 43 -11.98 -4.85 1.71
C GLN A 43 -12.95 -5.26 0.61
N MET A 44 -14.21 -4.81 0.68
CA MET A 44 -15.19 -5.07 -0.38
C MET A 44 -14.78 -4.38 -1.70
N GLN A 45 -14.38 -3.12 -1.64
CA GLN A 45 -13.91 -2.37 -2.82
C GLN A 45 -12.67 -3.02 -3.45
N ILE A 46 -11.73 -3.50 -2.63
CA ILE A 46 -10.54 -4.22 -3.10
C ILE A 46 -10.95 -5.49 -3.84
N ALA A 47 -11.79 -6.32 -3.22
CA ALA A 47 -12.26 -7.58 -3.82
C ALA A 47 -12.96 -7.35 -5.17
N GLU A 48 -13.87 -6.38 -5.24
CA GLU A 48 -14.56 -6.02 -6.48
C GLU A 48 -13.59 -5.57 -7.59
N ARG A 49 -12.61 -4.73 -7.26
CA ARG A 49 -11.62 -4.26 -8.23
C ARG A 49 -10.68 -5.37 -8.69
N LEU A 50 -10.27 -6.29 -7.81
CA LEU A 50 -9.49 -7.46 -8.20
C LEU A 50 -10.27 -8.40 -9.12
N ILE A 51 -11.57 -8.60 -8.87
CA ILE A 51 -12.43 -9.40 -9.77
C ILE A 51 -12.53 -8.74 -11.16
N ILE A 52 -12.65 -7.42 -11.21
CA ILE A 52 -12.67 -6.68 -12.48
C ILE A 52 -11.32 -6.81 -13.18
N ALA A 53 -10.21 -6.63 -12.46
CA ALA A 53 -8.87 -6.76 -13.01
C ALA A 53 -8.66 -8.17 -13.61
N ASP A 54 -9.06 -9.23 -12.92
CA ASP A 54 -9.00 -10.60 -13.44
C ASP A 54 -9.78 -10.76 -14.76
N LYS A 55 -10.99 -10.21 -14.82
CA LYS A 55 -11.83 -10.28 -16.04
C LYS A 55 -11.26 -9.48 -17.21
N THR A 56 -10.57 -8.39 -16.94
CA THR A 56 -9.99 -7.50 -17.95
C THR A 56 -8.52 -7.78 -18.23
N GLN A 57 -7.94 -8.75 -17.53
CA GLN A 57 -6.50 -9.07 -17.59
C GLN A 57 -5.61 -7.85 -17.20
N ALA A 58 -6.12 -6.97 -16.35
CA ALA A 58 -5.35 -5.88 -15.79
C ALA A 58 -4.44 -6.39 -14.65
N ASP A 59 -3.22 -5.91 -14.61
CA ASP A 59 -2.24 -6.31 -13.59
C ASP A 59 -2.17 -5.34 -12.40
N TYR A 60 -2.99 -4.28 -12.41
CA TYR A 60 -3.11 -3.32 -11.32
C TYR A 60 -4.55 -2.86 -11.11
N ILE A 61 -4.79 -2.32 -9.93
CA ILE A 61 -6.01 -1.57 -9.58
C ILE A 61 -5.64 -0.17 -9.09
N THR A 62 -6.59 0.74 -9.06
CA THR A 62 -6.42 2.05 -8.44
C THR A 62 -7.39 2.22 -7.28
N LEU A 63 -6.92 2.80 -6.19
CA LEU A 63 -7.74 3.18 -5.05
C LEU A 63 -7.63 4.69 -4.81
N PRO A 64 -8.63 5.33 -4.18
CA PRO A 64 -8.66 6.79 -4.02
C PRO A 64 -7.61 7.33 -3.04
N ARG A 65 -6.91 6.47 -2.31
CA ARG A 65 -5.88 6.85 -1.34
C ARG A 65 -4.93 5.70 -1.03
N LEU A 66 -3.81 6.01 -0.37
CA LEU A 66 -2.95 5.01 0.27
C LEU A 66 -3.68 4.43 1.50
N ILE A 67 -3.80 3.12 1.56
CA ILE A 67 -4.51 2.41 2.65
C ILE A 67 -3.62 1.47 3.46
N HIS A 68 -2.36 1.30 3.05
CA HIS A 68 -1.37 0.47 3.74
C HIS A 68 0.01 1.10 3.60
N GLY A 69 0.72 1.27 4.72
CA GLY A 69 2.06 1.87 4.76
C GLY A 69 3.21 0.91 4.53
N VAL A 70 2.96 -0.40 4.45
CA VAL A 70 4.01 -1.45 4.47
C VAL A 70 5.09 -1.28 3.40
N CYS A 71 4.68 -0.96 2.16
CA CYS A 71 5.59 -0.61 1.09
C CYS A 71 4.90 0.29 0.08
N TYR A 72 5.45 1.48 -0.16
CA TYR A 72 4.91 2.43 -1.13
C TYR A 72 5.97 3.31 -1.75
N SER A 73 5.64 3.97 -2.85
CA SER A 73 6.51 4.97 -3.47
C SER A 73 5.83 6.32 -3.57
N VAL A 74 6.59 7.39 -3.34
CA VAL A 74 6.18 8.76 -3.62
C VAL A 74 7.01 9.28 -4.79
N PRO A 75 6.38 9.70 -5.91
CA PRO A 75 7.10 10.31 -7.02
C PRO A 75 7.88 11.56 -6.59
N PRO A 76 9.09 11.79 -7.12
CA PRO A 76 9.94 12.90 -6.70
C PRO A 76 9.25 14.26 -6.73
N GLN A 77 8.45 14.53 -7.76
CA GLN A 77 7.72 15.79 -7.94
C GLN A 77 6.63 16.04 -6.90
N HIS A 78 6.24 15.03 -6.13
CA HIS A 78 5.22 15.15 -5.09
C HIS A 78 5.77 15.19 -3.66
N ILE A 79 7.07 14.97 -3.48
CA ILE A 79 7.68 14.90 -2.14
C ILE A 79 7.48 16.20 -1.36
N GLU A 80 7.77 17.36 -1.96
CA GLU A 80 7.58 18.66 -1.29
C GLU A 80 6.11 18.88 -0.88
N ARG A 81 5.18 18.54 -1.75
CA ARG A 81 3.75 18.64 -1.45
C ARG A 81 3.35 17.73 -0.28
N VAL A 82 3.83 16.49 -0.26
CA VAL A 82 3.56 15.56 0.83
C VAL A 82 4.13 16.09 2.14
N LEU A 83 5.37 16.55 2.15
CA LEU A 83 6.01 17.11 3.34
C LEU A 83 5.30 18.37 3.86
N SER A 84 4.90 19.27 2.96
CA SER A 84 4.22 20.53 3.34
C SER A 84 2.80 20.32 3.89
N ARG A 85 2.17 19.19 3.58
CA ARG A 85 0.82 18.85 4.01
C ARG A 85 0.80 17.74 5.07
N TRP A 86 1.96 17.34 5.54
CA TRP A 86 2.08 16.27 6.53
C TRP A 86 1.36 16.61 7.83
N ASP A 87 0.47 15.73 8.25
CA ASP A 87 -0.24 15.83 9.51
C ASP A 87 0.31 14.79 10.49
N SER A 88 1.17 15.23 11.41
CA SER A 88 1.81 14.37 12.42
C SER A 88 0.84 13.79 13.47
N SER A 89 -0.41 14.21 13.49
CA SER A 89 -1.44 13.64 14.36
C SER A 89 -2.05 12.36 13.82
N LYS A 90 -1.78 12.03 12.53
CA LYS A 90 -2.28 10.83 11.86
C LYS A 90 -1.23 9.72 11.82
N PRO A 91 -1.64 8.44 11.74
CA PRO A 91 -0.75 7.35 11.34
C PRO A 91 -0.03 7.68 10.04
N ALA A 92 1.22 7.23 9.90
CA ALA A 92 2.11 7.65 8.82
C ALA A 92 1.55 7.38 7.40
N ASP A 93 0.92 6.23 7.20
CA ASP A 93 0.28 5.86 5.92
C ASP A 93 -0.88 6.79 5.55
N TYR A 94 -1.74 7.12 6.53
CA TYR A 94 -2.82 8.09 6.32
C TYR A 94 -2.29 9.51 6.12
N ALA A 95 -1.25 9.91 6.85
CA ALA A 95 -0.63 11.22 6.69
C ALA A 95 -0.07 11.40 5.29
N VAL A 96 0.68 10.40 4.78
CA VAL A 96 1.23 10.40 3.42
C VAL A 96 0.13 10.38 2.37
N GLY A 97 -0.83 9.47 2.50
CA GLY A 97 -1.92 9.32 1.53
C GLY A 97 -2.79 10.56 1.40
N ASP A 98 -3.16 11.18 2.53
CA ASP A 98 -3.95 12.40 2.56
C ASP A 98 -3.16 13.60 2.03
N ALA A 99 -1.88 13.71 2.36
CA ALA A 99 -1.00 14.77 1.86
C ALA A 99 -0.79 14.65 0.34
N TYR A 100 -0.65 13.44 -0.19
CA TYR A 100 -0.61 13.18 -1.62
C TYR A 100 -1.91 13.58 -2.31
N GLY A 101 -3.05 13.16 -1.78
CA GLY A 101 -4.39 13.58 -2.21
C GLY A 101 -4.79 13.14 -3.61
N GLY A 102 -4.20 12.08 -4.13
CA GLY A 102 -4.48 11.51 -5.45
C GLY A 102 -4.82 10.02 -5.39
N ALA A 103 -5.23 9.46 -6.53
CA ALA A 103 -5.39 8.03 -6.68
C ALA A 103 -4.01 7.34 -6.56
N VAL A 104 -4.03 6.14 -5.99
CA VAL A 104 -2.84 5.32 -5.77
C VAL A 104 -2.96 4.05 -6.59
N VAL A 105 -1.90 3.67 -7.26
CA VAL A 105 -1.80 2.45 -8.06
C VAL A 105 -1.34 1.29 -7.17
N TYR A 106 -2.01 0.17 -7.28
CA TYR A 106 -1.72 -1.07 -6.56
C TYR A 106 -1.54 -2.22 -7.55
N PRO A 107 -0.38 -2.87 -7.65
CA PRO A 107 -0.26 -4.14 -8.33
C PRO A 107 -1.30 -5.14 -7.83
N CYS A 108 -1.91 -5.92 -8.71
CA CYS A 108 -2.83 -7.01 -8.33
C CYS A 108 -2.12 -8.09 -7.51
N TYR A 109 -0.80 -8.19 -7.64
CA TYR A 109 0.08 -9.06 -6.86
C TYR A 109 1.07 -8.18 -6.10
N SER A 110 1.01 -8.24 -4.77
CA SER A 110 1.88 -7.45 -3.88
C SER A 110 3.33 -7.88 -4.01
N LEU A 111 4.26 -6.92 -3.94
CA LEU A 111 5.70 -7.18 -3.98
C LEU A 111 6.29 -7.44 -2.59
N VAL A 112 5.50 -7.25 -1.57
CA VAL A 112 5.84 -7.57 -0.18
C VAL A 112 4.67 -8.27 0.50
N ASP A 113 4.96 -9.15 1.46
CA ASP A 113 4.01 -9.59 2.46
C ASP A 113 4.26 -8.83 3.77
N HIS A 114 3.45 -9.05 4.76
CA HIS A 114 3.56 -8.44 6.07
C HIS A 114 3.94 -9.50 7.11
N ALA A 115 5.07 -9.31 7.78
CA ALA A 115 5.42 -10.13 8.93
C ALA A 115 4.41 -9.87 10.06
N ASP A 116 3.86 -10.95 10.61
CA ASP A 116 2.82 -10.87 11.64
C ASP A 116 3.44 -10.86 13.03
N PHE A 117 4.34 -9.91 13.27
CA PHE A 117 4.91 -9.66 14.59
C PHE A 117 3.91 -8.95 15.51
N GLU A 118 4.13 -9.05 16.82
CA GLU A 118 3.38 -8.27 17.79
C GLU A 118 3.55 -6.76 17.49
N SER A 119 2.42 -6.05 17.43
CA SER A 119 2.46 -4.61 17.17
C SER A 119 3.05 -3.88 18.37
N VAL A 120 4.09 -3.09 18.14
CA VAL A 120 4.68 -2.21 19.15
C VAL A 120 3.77 -1.00 19.39
N GLU A 121 2.96 -0.62 18.40
CA GLU A 121 1.98 0.46 18.51
C GLU A 121 0.61 -0.07 18.93
N CYS A 122 0.13 0.40 20.11
CA CYS A 122 -1.25 0.21 20.53
C CYS A 122 -2.09 1.35 19.94
N HIS A 123 -2.75 1.13 18.82
CA HIS A 123 -3.79 2.05 18.38
C HIS A 123 -4.99 1.96 19.34
N PRO A 124 -5.47 3.08 19.90
CA PRO A 124 -6.58 3.10 20.86
C PRO A 124 -7.86 2.40 20.35
N ASP A 125 -8.05 2.42 19.04
CA ASP A 125 -9.22 1.86 18.34
C ASP A 125 -9.00 0.42 17.84
N SER A 126 -7.86 -0.20 18.16
CA SER A 126 -7.55 -1.55 17.68
C SER A 126 -8.18 -2.58 18.60
N ALA A 127 -9.29 -3.16 18.17
CA ALA A 127 -9.72 -4.46 18.69
C ALA A 127 -8.57 -5.49 18.55
N PRO A 128 -8.45 -6.46 19.48
CA PRO A 128 -7.45 -7.53 19.35
C PRO A 128 -7.55 -8.17 17.97
N ARG A 129 -6.40 -8.36 17.32
CA ARG A 129 -6.37 -8.99 16.01
C ARG A 129 -6.69 -10.47 16.15
N THR A 130 -7.68 -10.91 15.38
CA THR A 130 -8.07 -12.33 15.27
C THR A 130 -7.49 -12.99 14.01
N GLU A 131 -6.99 -12.19 13.07
CA GLU A 131 -6.50 -12.69 11.79
C GLU A 131 -5.09 -12.15 11.49
N ARG A 132 -4.27 -13.00 10.85
CA ARG A 132 -2.94 -12.65 10.39
C ARG A 132 -3.02 -11.56 9.30
N ARG A 133 -2.12 -10.57 9.38
CA ARG A 133 -1.89 -9.62 8.29
C ARG A 133 -1.16 -10.34 7.15
N ARG A 134 -1.69 -10.24 5.96
CA ARG A 134 -1.08 -10.82 4.75
C ARG A 134 -1.54 -10.08 3.51
N ALA A 135 -0.79 -10.19 2.44
CA ALA A 135 -1.21 -9.72 1.14
C ALA A 135 -2.40 -10.53 0.59
N TRP A 136 -3.25 -9.89 -0.23
CA TRP A 136 -4.28 -10.59 -1.00
C TRP A 136 -3.67 -11.61 -1.95
N ARG A 137 -2.60 -11.21 -2.64
CA ARG A 137 -1.83 -12.04 -3.59
C ARG A 137 -0.38 -11.59 -3.54
N LEU A 138 0.55 -12.50 -3.77
CA LEU A 138 1.99 -12.22 -3.88
C LEU A 138 2.48 -12.49 -5.30
N ALA A 139 3.43 -11.66 -5.76
CA ALA A 139 4.10 -11.80 -7.04
C ALA A 139 5.03 -13.02 -7.09
#